data_c170ad3779c1d34bb437d4cd86080851
#
_entry.id   c170ad3779c1d34bb437d4cd86080851
#
_cell.length_a   1.000
_cell.length_b   1.000
_cell.length_c   1.000
_cell.angle_alpha   90.00
_cell.angle_beta   90.00
_cell.angle_gamma   90.00
#
_symmetry.space_group_name_H-M   'P 1'
#
loop_
_entity.id
_entity.type
_entity.pdbx_description
1 polymer ?
#
loop_
_entity_poly.entity_id
_entity_poly.type
_entity_poly.pdbx_seq_one_letter_code
_entity_poly.pdbx_strand_id
1 'polypeptide(L)'
;ETTQALVTHPAIKSVDFTGGNVFGQWLIDNCRQARVYAELAGVNNIVIDSTDAYKPMLRNLAFTLALYSGQMCTTSQAIFVPAAGIDTEDGPKSYDEVCADLARAVSGFLSKPEVALAVLGAVQSADTLKRINEADSGALGKVILASTKLENPEFPKSEVRTPVLLGCDAADEKAYMEERFGPISFIVKVADTAAAIALSERIISTHGALTAGVYSTKADVLDAMTAATMRSKVALSINLTGGVFVNQSAAYSDYHGTGGNPAANASYADAAFVANRFCVVQRRYHV
;
A
#
# COMPACT_ATOMS: atom_id res chain seq x y z
N GLU A 1 -27.14 1.60 7.08
CA GLU A 1 -28.30 0.94 7.72
C GLU A 1 -28.65 -0.39 7.04
N THR A 2 -28.90 -0.43 5.71
CA THR A 2 -29.28 -1.68 4.99
C THR A 2 -28.20 -2.77 5.10
N THR A 3 -26.94 -2.43 4.88
CA THR A 3 -25.82 -3.38 5.00
C THR A 3 -25.70 -3.93 6.42
N GLN A 4 -25.85 -3.06 7.43
CA GLN A 4 -25.81 -3.48 8.84
C GLN A 4 -26.92 -4.48 9.16
N ALA A 5 -28.16 -4.20 8.74
CA ALA A 5 -29.28 -5.11 8.93
C ALA A 5 -29.06 -6.47 8.24
N LEU A 6 -28.47 -6.45 7.02
CA LEU A 6 -28.16 -7.68 6.29
C LEU A 6 -27.12 -8.52 7.03
N VAL A 7 -25.97 -7.94 7.36
CA VAL A 7 -24.83 -8.70 7.93
C VAL A 7 -25.08 -9.20 9.35
N THR A 8 -26.00 -8.58 10.11
CA THR A 8 -26.40 -9.04 11.45
C THR A 8 -27.57 -10.03 11.43
N HIS A 9 -28.14 -10.31 10.25
CA HIS A 9 -29.27 -11.25 10.14
C HIS A 9 -28.85 -12.66 10.59
N PRO A 10 -29.66 -13.39 11.38
CA PRO A 10 -29.30 -14.72 11.93
C PRO A 10 -28.96 -15.80 10.89
N ALA A 11 -29.46 -15.67 9.66
CA ALA A 11 -29.14 -16.58 8.56
C ALA A 11 -27.74 -16.39 7.99
N ILE A 12 -27.10 -15.24 8.20
CA ILE A 12 -25.73 -14.98 7.76
C ILE A 12 -24.75 -15.69 8.69
N LYS A 13 -23.90 -16.57 8.13
CA LYS A 13 -22.94 -17.38 8.86
C LYS A 13 -21.48 -17.00 8.59
N SER A 14 -21.26 -16.27 7.49
CA SER A 14 -19.93 -15.77 7.12
C SER A 14 -20.08 -14.38 6.53
N VAL A 15 -19.20 -13.47 6.94
CA VAL A 15 -19.03 -12.14 6.36
C VAL A 15 -17.60 -12.04 5.85
N ASP A 16 -17.46 -11.74 4.58
CA ASP A 16 -16.17 -11.45 3.93
C ASP A 16 -16.17 -9.98 3.57
N PHE A 17 -15.26 -9.22 4.17
CA PHE A 17 -15.21 -7.78 4.08
C PHE A 17 -13.83 -7.28 3.70
N THR A 18 -13.78 -6.38 2.73
CA THR A 18 -12.61 -5.56 2.43
C THR A 18 -12.99 -4.09 2.50
N GLY A 19 -12.27 -3.31 3.28
CA GLY A 19 -12.54 -1.88 3.41
C GLY A 19 -11.91 -1.22 4.63
N GLY A 20 -12.42 -0.03 4.96
CA GLY A 20 -11.86 0.81 6.03
C GLY A 20 -12.08 0.25 7.43
N ASN A 21 -11.17 0.63 8.34
CA ASN A 21 -11.11 0.12 9.72
C ASN A 21 -12.39 0.36 10.52
N VAL A 22 -13.06 1.50 10.34
CA VAL A 22 -14.26 1.86 11.15
C VAL A 22 -15.39 0.86 10.94
N PHE A 23 -15.73 0.56 9.69
CA PHE A 23 -16.80 -0.38 9.42
C PHE A 23 -16.38 -1.83 9.63
N GLY A 24 -15.12 -2.15 9.32
CA GLY A 24 -14.57 -3.49 9.57
C GLY A 24 -14.57 -3.84 11.07
N GLN A 25 -14.16 -2.93 11.93
CA GLN A 25 -14.23 -3.13 13.38
C GLN A 25 -15.68 -3.25 13.86
N TRP A 26 -16.58 -2.41 13.31
CA TRP A 26 -18.01 -2.54 13.60
C TRP A 26 -18.54 -3.95 13.26
N LEU A 27 -18.17 -4.51 12.11
CA LEU A 27 -18.54 -5.89 11.72
C LEU A 27 -18.03 -6.92 12.73
N ILE A 28 -16.77 -6.84 13.12
CA ILE A 28 -16.15 -7.75 14.09
C ILE A 28 -16.90 -7.69 15.44
N ASP A 29 -17.30 -6.50 15.86
CA ASP A 29 -17.96 -6.30 17.15
C ASP A 29 -19.45 -6.69 17.15
N ASN A 30 -20.13 -6.61 16.01
CA ASN A 30 -21.59 -6.74 15.95
C ASN A 30 -22.11 -8.01 15.25
N CYS A 31 -21.32 -8.66 14.40
CA CYS A 31 -21.77 -9.87 13.69
C CYS A 31 -21.48 -11.16 14.48
N ARG A 32 -21.98 -11.24 15.73
CA ARG A 32 -21.72 -12.35 16.66
C ARG A 32 -22.21 -13.73 16.18
N GLN A 33 -23.19 -13.76 15.28
CA GLN A 33 -23.77 -15.00 14.69
C GLN A 33 -22.97 -15.52 13.50
N ALA A 34 -22.02 -14.72 12.98
CA ALA A 34 -21.24 -15.02 11.80
C ALA A 34 -19.72 -15.01 12.10
N ARG A 35 -18.95 -15.70 11.29
CA ARG A 35 -17.50 -15.50 11.24
C ARG A 35 -17.21 -14.31 10.32
N VAL A 36 -16.45 -13.36 10.82
CA VAL A 36 -16.03 -12.17 10.05
C VAL A 36 -14.59 -12.36 9.59
N TYR A 37 -14.39 -12.40 8.29
CA TYR A 37 -13.10 -12.35 7.63
C TYR A 37 -12.93 -10.94 7.06
N ALA A 38 -12.00 -10.19 7.63
CA ALA A 38 -11.83 -8.78 7.30
C ALA A 38 -10.41 -8.53 6.78
N GLU A 39 -10.35 -7.87 5.63
CA GLU A 39 -9.19 -7.14 5.15
C GLU A 39 -9.46 -5.64 5.35
N LEU A 40 -8.66 -5.04 6.19
CA LEU A 40 -8.82 -3.67 6.67
C LEU A 40 -7.76 -2.76 6.06
N ALA A 41 -7.83 -1.47 6.37
CA ALA A 41 -6.81 -0.50 6.00
C ALA A 41 -5.45 -0.86 6.62
N GLY A 42 -4.40 -0.64 5.84
CA GLY A 42 -3.02 -0.87 6.27
C GLY A 42 -2.05 0.13 5.65
N VAL A 43 -0.88 0.29 6.25
CA VAL A 43 0.16 1.20 5.79
C VAL A 43 1.33 0.41 5.20
N ASN A 44 1.23 0.09 3.92
CA ASN A 44 2.33 -0.56 3.20
C ASN A 44 3.51 0.40 3.09
N ASN A 45 4.70 -0.12 3.31
CA ASN A 45 5.89 0.71 3.37
C ASN A 45 7.12 0.07 2.74
N ILE A 46 8.09 0.91 2.39
CA ILE A 46 9.35 0.50 1.75
C ILE A 46 10.50 1.20 2.48
N VAL A 47 11.52 0.44 2.83
CA VAL A 47 12.81 0.95 3.32
C VAL A 47 13.79 0.99 2.16
N ILE A 48 14.43 2.14 1.92
CA ILE A 48 15.50 2.28 0.94
C ILE A 48 16.79 2.61 1.69
N ASP A 49 17.73 1.66 1.74
CA ASP A 49 19.06 1.81 2.34
C ASP A 49 20.14 2.05 1.27
N SER A 50 20.13 1.20 0.26
CA SER A 50 21.07 1.25 -0.87
C SER A 50 20.54 0.45 -2.05
N THR A 51 21.13 0.60 -3.23
CA THR A 51 20.79 -0.19 -4.41
C THR A 51 21.92 -0.17 -5.42
N ASP A 52 22.09 -1.27 -6.16
CA ASP A 52 22.95 -1.39 -7.34
C ASP A 52 22.17 -1.27 -8.66
N ALA A 53 20.91 -0.89 -8.59
CA ALA A 53 19.98 -0.74 -9.71
C ALA A 53 19.04 0.47 -9.52
N TYR A 54 19.61 1.67 -9.31
CA TYR A 54 18.87 2.87 -8.92
C TYR A 54 17.78 3.26 -9.91
N LYS A 55 18.11 3.35 -11.20
CA LYS A 55 17.11 3.70 -12.23
C LYS A 55 16.02 2.63 -12.39
N PRO A 56 16.32 1.32 -12.40
CA PRO A 56 15.31 0.27 -12.36
C PRO A 56 14.43 0.33 -11.11
N MET A 57 14.99 0.59 -9.93
CA MET A 57 14.24 0.80 -8.68
C MET A 57 13.25 1.96 -8.81
N LEU A 58 13.71 3.12 -9.28
CA LEU A 58 12.83 4.30 -9.47
C LEU A 58 11.68 4.02 -10.45
N ARG A 59 11.93 3.27 -11.53
CA ARG A 59 10.86 2.86 -12.47
C ARG A 59 9.85 1.95 -11.82
N ASN A 60 10.33 1.00 -11.01
CA ASN A 60 9.48 0.08 -10.27
C ASN A 60 8.58 0.82 -9.29
N LEU A 61 9.16 1.75 -8.53
CA LEU A 61 8.41 2.62 -7.61
C LEU A 61 7.41 3.51 -8.36
N ALA A 62 7.81 4.13 -9.47
CA ALA A 62 6.91 4.97 -10.26
C ALA A 62 5.67 4.21 -10.74
N PHE A 63 5.83 2.99 -11.23
CA PHE A 63 4.69 2.12 -11.59
C PHE A 63 3.85 1.77 -10.36
N THR A 64 4.50 1.32 -9.26
CA THR A 64 3.82 0.91 -8.02
C THR A 64 2.94 2.02 -7.46
N LEU A 65 3.41 3.27 -7.49
CA LEU A 65 2.67 4.42 -6.96
C LEU A 65 1.56 4.92 -7.92
N ALA A 66 1.70 4.67 -9.23
CA ALA A 66 0.76 5.15 -10.23
C ALA A 66 -0.39 4.17 -10.50
N LEU A 67 -0.16 2.86 -10.38
CA LEU A 67 -1.13 1.84 -10.78
C LEU A 67 -2.50 2.05 -10.14
N TYR A 68 -3.54 2.13 -10.98
CA TYR A 68 -4.94 2.39 -10.61
C TYR A 68 -5.13 3.66 -9.75
N SER A 69 -4.26 4.68 -9.94
CA SER A 69 -4.21 5.89 -9.09
C SER A 69 -4.08 5.53 -7.61
N GLY A 70 -3.17 4.62 -7.27
CA GLY A 70 -2.90 4.21 -5.89
C GLY A 70 -4.09 3.58 -5.15
N GLN A 71 -5.16 3.21 -5.85
CA GLN A 71 -6.36 2.63 -5.25
C GLN A 71 -6.27 1.10 -5.15
N MET A 72 -5.15 0.61 -4.63
CA MET A 72 -4.93 -0.79 -4.31
C MET A 72 -4.54 -0.93 -2.84
N CYS A 73 -5.07 -1.97 -2.20
CA CYS A 73 -4.73 -2.32 -0.82
C CYS A 73 -3.22 -2.62 -0.60
N THR A 74 -2.48 -2.91 -1.68
CA THR A 74 -1.04 -3.17 -1.69
C THR A 74 -0.18 -1.99 -2.16
N THR A 75 -0.77 -0.83 -2.42
CA THR A 75 0.01 0.36 -2.81
C THR A 75 0.90 0.81 -1.66
N SER A 76 2.19 1.06 -1.95
CA SER A 76 3.14 1.54 -0.96
C SER A 76 2.89 3.01 -0.63
N GLN A 77 2.53 3.30 0.61
CA GLN A 77 2.22 4.66 1.05
C GLN A 77 3.44 5.37 1.62
N ALA A 78 4.24 4.70 2.48
CA ALA A 78 5.38 5.30 3.14
C ALA A 78 6.69 4.72 2.60
N ILE A 79 7.60 5.60 2.18
CA ILE A 79 8.93 5.26 1.68
C ILE A 79 9.95 5.89 2.63
N PHE A 80 10.67 5.07 3.40
CA PHE A 80 11.64 5.52 4.38
C PHE A 80 13.01 5.66 3.75
N VAL A 81 13.60 6.84 3.85
CA VAL A 81 14.92 7.17 3.32
C VAL A 81 15.77 7.81 4.43
N PRO A 82 16.99 7.30 4.69
CA PRO A 82 17.90 7.90 5.68
C PRO A 82 18.22 9.37 5.37
N ALA A 83 18.35 10.18 6.42
CA ALA A 83 18.70 11.60 6.30
C ALA A 83 20.06 11.82 5.62
N ALA A 84 21.00 10.89 5.82
CA ALA A 84 22.29 10.89 5.14
C ALA A 84 22.20 10.54 3.64
N GLY A 85 21.03 10.07 3.18
CA GLY A 85 20.83 9.56 1.82
C GLY A 85 21.11 8.08 1.71
N ILE A 86 21.31 7.61 0.47
CA ILE A 86 21.50 6.20 0.13
C ILE A 86 22.72 6.03 -0.78
N ASP A 87 23.35 4.85 -0.74
CA ASP A 87 24.39 4.46 -1.70
C ASP A 87 23.75 3.85 -2.95
N THR A 88 24.27 4.22 -4.13
CA THR A 88 23.85 3.67 -5.42
C THR A 88 25.05 3.30 -6.29
N GLU A 89 24.82 2.56 -7.39
CA GLU A 89 25.84 2.21 -8.38
C GLU A 89 26.52 3.45 -9.01
N ASP A 90 25.81 4.58 -9.06
CA ASP A 90 26.29 5.84 -9.62
C ASP A 90 26.90 6.78 -8.53
N GLY A 91 27.04 6.29 -7.28
CA GLY A 91 27.50 7.04 -6.12
C GLY A 91 26.37 7.39 -5.14
N PRO A 92 26.69 8.09 -4.03
CA PRO A 92 25.71 8.42 -3.02
C PRO A 92 24.66 9.42 -3.53
N LYS A 93 23.43 9.26 -3.07
CA LYS A 93 22.30 10.16 -3.30
C LYS A 93 21.79 10.70 -1.98
N SER A 94 21.72 12.01 -1.85
CA SER A 94 21.07 12.65 -0.70
C SER A 94 19.56 12.37 -0.66
N TYR A 95 18.95 12.53 0.50
CA TYR A 95 17.49 12.44 0.65
C TYR A 95 16.74 13.31 -0.38
N ASP A 96 17.18 14.56 -0.55
CA ASP A 96 16.53 15.50 -1.47
C ASP A 96 16.68 15.07 -2.95
N GLU A 97 17.82 14.48 -3.32
CA GLU A 97 18.02 13.91 -4.65
C GLU A 97 17.10 12.71 -4.88
N VAL A 98 16.96 11.80 -3.91
CA VAL A 98 16.03 10.66 -4.00
C VAL A 98 14.59 11.15 -4.19
N CYS A 99 14.16 12.16 -3.42
CA CYS A 99 12.84 12.78 -3.58
C CYS A 99 12.62 13.34 -4.99
N ALA A 100 13.59 14.13 -5.48
CA ALA A 100 13.51 14.74 -6.79
C ALA A 100 13.57 13.70 -7.92
N ASP A 101 14.39 12.67 -7.79
CA ASP A 101 14.55 11.60 -8.77
C ASP A 101 13.29 10.73 -8.85
N LEU A 102 12.65 10.40 -7.72
CA LEU A 102 11.39 9.67 -7.72
C LEU A 102 10.26 10.50 -8.33
N ALA A 103 10.16 11.80 -8.02
CA ALA A 103 9.20 12.69 -8.65
C ALA A 103 9.38 12.76 -10.17
N ARG A 104 10.64 12.84 -10.64
CA ARG A 104 10.96 12.79 -12.08
C ARG A 104 10.60 11.46 -12.71
N ALA A 105 10.83 10.34 -12.00
CA ALA A 105 10.49 9.01 -12.50
C ALA A 105 8.98 8.84 -12.67
N VAL A 106 8.17 9.27 -11.68
CA VAL A 106 6.69 9.25 -11.77
C VAL A 106 6.20 10.14 -12.92
N SER A 107 6.68 11.39 -12.99
CA SER A 107 6.29 12.33 -14.05
C SER A 107 6.70 11.83 -15.44
N GLY A 108 7.90 11.28 -15.57
CA GLY A 108 8.41 10.71 -16.82
C GLY A 108 7.62 9.47 -17.26
N PHE A 109 7.26 8.61 -16.32
CA PHE A 109 6.44 7.41 -16.57
C PHE A 109 5.04 7.79 -17.08
N LEU A 110 4.44 8.82 -16.52
CA LEU A 110 3.11 9.30 -16.88
C LEU A 110 3.11 10.41 -17.95
N SER A 111 4.25 10.68 -18.60
CA SER A 111 4.38 11.79 -19.54
C SER A 111 3.57 11.63 -20.84
N LYS A 112 3.28 10.38 -21.23
CA LYS A 112 2.47 10.07 -22.42
C LYS A 112 1.04 9.81 -21.99
N PRO A 113 0.06 10.59 -22.50
CA PRO A 113 -1.36 10.46 -22.10
C PRO A 113 -1.91 9.04 -22.23
N GLU A 114 -1.56 8.32 -23.29
CA GLU A 114 -2.00 6.94 -23.52
C GLU A 114 -1.47 5.98 -22.47
N VAL A 115 -0.23 6.16 -22.01
CA VAL A 115 0.36 5.36 -20.93
C VAL A 115 -0.29 5.73 -19.60
N ALA A 116 -0.43 7.02 -19.33
CA ALA A 116 -1.05 7.50 -18.09
C ALA A 116 -2.49 7.00 -17.94
N LEU A 117 -3.31 7.09 -18.99
CA LEU A 117 -4.70 6.61 -18.96
C LEU A 117 -4.82 5.08 -18.88
N ALA A 118 -3.82 4.34 -19.38
CA ALA A 118 -3.79 2.88 -19.27
C ALA A 118 -3.42 2.41 -17.86
N VAL A 119 -2.63 3.19 -17.12
CA VAL A 119 -2.12 2.82 -15.78
C VAL A 119 -2.98 3.40 -14.65
N LEU A 120 -3.40 4.66 -14.79
CA LEU A 120 -4.19 5.34 -13.77
C LEU A 120 -5.65 4.90 -13.83
N GLY A 121 -6.27 4.78 -12.66
CA GLY A 121 -7.71 4.56 -12.53
C GLY A 121 -8.48 5.86 -12.25
N ALA A 122 -9.76 5.87 -12.51
CA ALA A 122 -10.64 6.93 -12.03
C ALA A 122 -10.72 6.90 -10.50
N VAL A 123 -10.76 8.07 -9.88
CA VAL A 123 -11.00 8.21 -8.44
C VAL A 123 -12.40 7.72 -8.10
N GLN A 124 -12.50 6.70 -7.24
CA GLN A 124 -13.75 5.97 -7.02
C GLN A 124 -14.68 6.62 -5.97
N SER A 125 -14.17 7.54 -5.16
CA SER A 125 -14.99 8.17 -4.13
C SER A 125 -14.65 9.65 -3.91
N ALA A 126 -15.64 10.41 -3.44
CA ALA A 126 -15.45 11.80 -3.04
C ALA A 126 -14.45 11.93 -1.87
N ASP A 127 -14.41 10.94 -0.97
CA ASP A 127 -13.47 10.93 0.14
C ASP A 127 -12.03 10.75 -0.32
N THR A 128 -11.80 9.91 -1.35
CA THR A 128 -10.48 9.77 -1.95
C THR A 128 -10.04 11.08 -2.61
N LEU A 129 -10.94 11.73 -3.36
CA LEU A 129 -10.65 13.03 -3.96
C LEU A 129 -10.35 14.11 -2.90
N LYS A 130 -11.09 14.11 -1.79
CA LYS A 130 -10.83 15.01 -0.66
C LYS A 130 -9.44 14.78 -0.07
N ARG A 131 -9.03 13.53 0.14
CA ARG A 131 -7.68 13.20 0.62
C ARG A 131 -6.58 13.64 -0.34
N ILE A 132 -6.78 13.47 -1.65
CA ILE A 132 -5.84 13.95 -2.68
C ILE A 132 -5.68 15.47 -2.57
N ASN A 133 -6.78 16.21 -2.50
CA ASN A 133 -6.76 17.67 -2.40
C ASN A 133 -6.12 18.15 -1.09
N GLU A 134 -6.36 17.47 0.03
CA GLU A 134 -5.69 17.74 1.31
C GLU A 134 -4.17 17.51 1.21
N ALA A 135 -3.74 16.40 0.63
CA ALA A 135 -2.33 16.12 0.41
C ALA A 135 -1.68 17.18 -0.51
N ASP A 136 -2.35 17.52 -1.59
CA ASP A 136 -1.87 18.48 -2.59
C ASP A 136 -1.77 19.92 -2.05
N SER A 137 -2.55 20.25 -1.02
CA SER A 137 -2.47 21.54 -0.33
C SER A 137 -1.21 21.72 0.54
N GLY A 138 -0.44 20.64 0.76
CA GLY A 138 0.72 20.65 1.66
C GLY A 138 0.37 20.52 3.15
N ALA A 139 -0.88 20.24 3.51
CA ALA A 139 -1.30 20.08 4.90
C ALA A 139 -0.66 18.87 5.60
N LEU A 140 -0.20 17.87 4.82
CA LEU A 140 0.39 16.63 5.32
C LEU A 140 1.91 16.54 5.16
N GLY A 141 2.56 17.58 4.62
CA GLY A 141 4.00 17.60 4.37
C GLY A 141 4.38 18.47 3.18
N LYS A 142 5.67 18.55 2.89
CA LYS A 142 6.20 19.30 1.74
C LYS A 142 5.80 18.59 0.44
N VAL A 143 5.01 19.25 -0.42
CA VAL A 143 4.68 18.72 -1.74
C VAL A 143 5.94 18.65 -2.60
N ILE A 144 6.34 17.41 -2.99
CA ILE A 144 7.45 17.13 -3.89
C ILE A 144 6.93 16.98 -5.32
N LEU A 145 5.79 16.32 -5.49
CA LEU A 145 5.06 16.20 -6.75
C LEU A 145 3.58 16.43 -6.50
N ALA A 146 3.03 17.45 -7.12
CA ALA A 146 1.61 17.75 -7.06
C ALA A 146 0.79 16.83 -7.98
N SER A 147 -0.44 16.54 -7.60
CA SER A 147 -1.38 15.79 -8.43
C SER A 147 -1.88 16.63 -9.59
N THR A 148 -2.01 16.00 -10.75
CA THR A 148 -2.60 16.61 -11.93
C THR A 148 -3.85 15.83 -12.33
N LYS A 149 -4.92 16.57 -12.68
CA LYS A 149 -6.09 15.97 -13.31
C LYS A 149 -5.79 15.66 -14.76
N LEU A 150 -6.17 14.46 -15.21
CA LEU A 150 -6.10 14.07 -16.62
C LEU A 150 -7.51 13.92 -17.19
N GLU A 151 -7.71 14.46 -18.38
CA GLU A 151 -8.93 14.25 -19.15
C GLU A 151 -8.90 12.86 -19.81
N ASN A 152 -9.97 12.08 -19.64
CA ASN A 152 -10.14 10.80 -20.32
C ASN A 152 -11.18 10.95 -21.43
N PRO A 153 -10.78 10.91 -22.72
CA PRO A 153 -11.71 11.09 -23.84
C PRO A 153 -12.79 10.01 -23.93
N GLU A 154 -12.48 8.78 -23.52
CA GLU A 154 -13.44 7.68 -23.50
C GLU A 154 -14.45 7.81 -22.35
N PHE A 155 -14.01 8.35 -21.21
CA PHE A 155 -14.83 8.56 -20.02
C PHE A 155 -14.75 10.02 -19.53
N PRO A 156 -15.38 10.99 -20.24
CA PRO A 156 -15.20 12.42 -19.96
C PRO A 156 -15.68 12.87 -18.57
N LYS A 157 -16.50 12.06 -17.91
CA LYS A 157 -16.99 12.33 -16.54
C LYS A 157 -16.11 11.73 -15.44
N SER A 158 -15.10 10.96 -15.81
CA SER A 158 -14.20 10.35 -14.83
C SER A 158 -13.25 11.39 -14.24
N GLU A 159 -12.94 11.23 -12.96
CA GLU A 159 -11.92 12.01 -12.26
C GLU A 159 -10.64 11.16 -12.21
N VAL A 160 -9.69 11.42 -13.11
CA VAL A 160 -8.39 10.72 -13.14
C VAL A 160 -7.33 11.64 -12.55
N ARG A 161 -6.59 11.16 -11.56
CA ARG A 161 -5.58 11.95 -10.84
C ARG A 161 -4.23 11.22 -10.83
N THR A 162 -3.16 11.98 -11.09
CA THR A 162 -1.79 11.48 -10.92
C THR A 162 -1.40 11.42 -9.44
N PRO A 163 -0.33 10.66 -9.08
CA PRO A 163 0.15 10.60 -7.69
C PRO A 163 0.58 11.96 -7.13
N VAL A 164 0.30 12.15 -5.83
CA VAL A 164 0.92 13.16 -4.98
C VAL A 164 2.09 12.51 -4.24
N LEU A 165 3.27 13.14 -4.27
CA LEU A 165 4.40 12.75 -3.42
C LEU A 165 4.67 13.86 -2.40
N LEU A 166 4.75 13.46 -1.12
CA LEU A 166 4.99 14.36 0.00
C LEU A 166 6.29 13.99 0.71
N GLY A 167 7.09 14.98 1.06
CA GLY A 167 8.22 14.82 1.96
C GLY A 167 7.83 15.20 3.38
N CYS A 168 8.21 14.40 4.36
CA CYS A 168 8.02 14.69 5.78
C CYS A 168 9.13 14.07 6.61
N ASP A 169 9.27 14.51 7.86
CA ASP A 169 10.18 13.92 8.83
C ASP A 169 9.50 12.76 9.57
N ALA A 170 10.29 11.83 10.11
CA ALA A 170 9.77 10.71 10.89
C ALA A 170 8.92 11.13 12.11
N ALA A 171 9.11 12.35 12.60
CA ALA A 171 8.32 12.91 13.70
C ALA A 171 6.88 13.31 13.30
N ASP A 172 6.61 13.47 12.00
CA ASP A 172 5.31 13.87 11.48
C ASP A 172 4.34 12.68 11.36
N GLU A 173 4.27 11.86 12.39
CA GLU A 173 3.55 10.57 12.40
C GLU A 173 2.09 10.66 11.94
N LYS A 174 1.39 11.75 12.29
CA LYS A 174 -0.01 11.98 11.89
C LYS A 174 -0.20 12.05 10.37
N ALA A 175 0.85 12.36 9.62
CA ALA A 175 0.78 12.45 8.17
C ALA A 175 0.69 11.07 7.52
N TYR A 176 1.53 10.11 7.93
CA TYR A 176 1.81 8.88 7.19
C TYR A 176 1.52 7.57 7.94
N MET A 177 1.23 7.58 9.25
CA MET A 177 1.00 6.34 10.00
C MET A 177 -0.40 5.74 9.82
N GLU A 178 -1.34 6.49 9.25
CA GLU A 178 -2.66 5.96 8.89
C GLU A 178 -2.79 5.84 7.37
N GLU A 179 -3.56 4.86 6.91
CA GLU A 179 -3.81 4.70 5.47
C GLU A 179 -4.49 5.94 4.88
N ARG A 180 -3.90 6.47 3.81
CA ARG A 180 -4.43 7.54 2.97
C ARG A 180 -4.83 6.98 1.60
N PHE A 181 -5.85 6.11 1.58
CA PHE A 181 -6.23 5.37 0.37
C PHE A 181 -6.43 6.28 -0.84
N GLY A 182 -5.59 6.07 -1.86
CA GLY A 182 -5.51 6.89 -3.07
C GLY A 182 -4.07 7.08 -3.54
N PRO A 183 -3.84 7.90 -4.57
CA PRO A 183 -2.52 8.16 -5.13
C PRO A 183 -1.71 9.14 -4.25
N ILE A 184 -1.51 8.80 -2.98
CA ILE A 184 -0.85 9.63 -1.97
C ILE A 184 0.28 8.82 -1.35
N SER A 185 1.52 9.32 -1.47
CA SER A 185 2.68 8.64 -0.90
C SER A 185 3.62 9.63 -0.23
N PHE A 186 4.26 9.15 0.83
CA PHE A 186 5.17 9.93 1.66
C PHE A 186 6.59 9.41 1.52
N ILE A 187 7.55 10.31 1.26
CA ILE A 187 8.96 10.03 1.38
C ILE A 187 9.38 10.55 2.75
N VAL A 188 9.55 9.64 3.69
CA VAL A 188 9.76 9.95 5.11
C VAL A 188 11.26 9.96 5.38
N LYS A 189 11.77 11.10 5.84
CA LYS A 189 13.15 11.23 6.26
C LYS A 189 13.33 10.61 7.64
N VAL A 190 14.20 9.63 7.75
CA VAL A 190 14.53 8.94 9.00
C VAL A 190 15.99 9.17 9.38
N ALA A 191 16.33 8.97 10.64
CA ALA A 191 17.70 9.19 11.12
C ALA A 191 18.72 8.32 10.37
N ASP A 192 18.41 7.02 10.25
CA ASP A 192 19.24 6.01 9.59
C ASP A 192 18.40 4.79 9.18
N THR A 193 19.02 3.79 8.58
CA THR A 193 18.37 2.54 8.15
C THR A 193 17.80 1.73 9.32
N ALA A 194 18.46 1.72 10.46
CA ALA A 194 17.96 1.01 11.64
C ALA A 194 16.65 1.64 12.16
N ALA A 195 16.60 2.98 12.20
CA ALA A 195 15.38 3.72 12.51
C ALA A 195 14.26 3.48 11.49
N ALA A 196 14.59 3.37 10.18
CA ALA A 196 13.64 3.02 9.13
C ALA A 196 13.00 1.65 9.37
N ILE A 197 13.81 0.62 9.66
CA ILE A 197 13.35 -0.74 9.93
C ILE A 197 12.47 -0.78 11.18
N ALA A 198 12.90 -0.14 12.26
CA ALA A 198 12.13 -0.08 13.51
C ALA A 198 10.78 0.63 13.33
N LEU A 199 10.76 1.71 12.56
CA LEU A 199 9.53 2.44 12.23
C LEU A 199 8.59 1.60 11.35
N SER A 200 9.13 0.93 10.34
CA SER A 200 8.38 -0.03 9.50
C SER A 200 7.72 -1.11 10.36
N GLU A 201 8.48 -1.80 11.22
CA GLU A 201 7.95 -2.82 12.13
C GLU A 201 6.85 -2.27 13.05
N ARG A 202 7.06 -1.09 13.62
CA ARG A 202 6.08 -0.44 14.49
C ARG A 202 4.78 -0.13 13.75
N ILE A 203 4.84 0.45 12.55
CA ILE A 203 3.65 0.76 11.74
C ILE A 203 2.87 -0.51 11.42
N ILE A 204 3.54 -1.54 10.93
CA ILE A 204 2.90 -2.80 10.56
C ILE A 204 2.25 -3.46 11.78
N SER A 205 2.91 -3.45 12.92
CA SER A 205 2.39 -4.06 14.15
C SER A 205 1.19 -3.31 14.75
N THR A 206 1.12 -1.99 14.56
CA THR A 206 0.06 -1.14 15.15
C THR A 206 -1.09 -0.83 14.20
N HIS A 207 -0.80 -0.60 12.93
CA HIS A 207 -1.78 -0.19 11.93
C HIS A 207 -2.03 -1.25 10.85
N GLY A 208 -1.18 -2.28 10.76
CA GLY A 208 -1.25 -3.31 9.74
C GLY A 208 -0.59 -2.89 8.43
N ALA A 209 -0.28 -3.91 7.62
CA ALA A 209 0.12 -3.78 6.23
C ALA A 209 -0.12 -5.11 5.50
N LEU A 210 -0.34 -5.06 4.21
CA LEU A 210 -0.39 -6.25 3.36
C LEU A 210 0.98 -6.58 2.77
N THR A 211 1.84 -5.59 2.60
CA THR A 211 3.18 -5.76 2.06
C THR A 211 4.17 -4.77 2.65
N ALA A 212 5.43 -5.19 2.72
CA ALA A 212 6.57 -4.34 2.99
C ALA A 212 7.64 -4.55 1.92
N GLY A 213 8.47 -3.54 1.67
CA GLY A 213 9.57 -3.62 0.74
C GLY A 213 10.89 -3.18 1.36
N VAL A 214 12.00 -3.67 0.80
CA VAL A 214 13.34 -3.19 1.13
C VAL A 214 14.22 -3.16 -0.11
N TYR A 215 15.01 -2.11 -0.21
CA TYR A 215 16.12 -2.01 -1.16
C TYR A 215 17.41 -1.84 -0.36
N SER A 216 18.31 -2.81 -0.49
CA SER A 216 19.63 -2.77 0.12
C SER A 216 20.58 -3.73 -0.58
N THR A 217 21.85 -3.35 -0.67
CA THR A 217 22.96 -4.20 -1.10
C THR A 217 23.67 -4.88 0.07
N LYS A 218 23.25 -4.60 1.32
CA LYS A 218 23.86 -5.04 2.57
C LYS A 218 23.08 -6.21 3.17
N ALA A 219 23.75 -7.36 3.34
CA ALA A 219 23.10 -8.57 3.84
C ALA A 219 22.51 -8.40 5.26
N ASP A 220 23.21 -7.70 6.14
CA ASP A 220 22.77 -7.42 7.51
C ASP A 220 21.49 -6.56 7.55
N VAL A 221 21.34 -5.61 6.63
CA VAL A 221 20.10 -4.81 6.48
C VAL A 221 18.95 -5.70 6.00
N LEU A 222 19.19 -6.56 5.01
CA LEU A 222 18.18 -7.50 4.49
C LEU A 222 17.75 -8.49 5.57
N ASP A 223 18.68 -9.00 6.37
CA ASP A 223 18.42 -9.91 7.49
C ASP A 223 17.61 -9.20 8.60
N ALA A 224 17.98 -7.97 8.94
CA ALA A 224 17.26 -7.16 9.93
C ALA A 224 15.82 -6.87 9.48
N MET A 225 15.61 -6.49 8.21
CA MET A 225 14.27 -6.25 7.67
C MET A 225 13.45 -7.54 7.61
N THR A 226 14.07 -8.67 7.22
CA THR A 226 13.43 -10.00 7.25
C THR A 226 12.97 -10.35 8.66
N ALA A 227 13.81 -10.16 9.66
CA ALA A 227 13.45 -10.43 11.06
C ALA A 227 12.30 -9.52 11.54
N ALA A 228 12.31 -8.23 11.18
CA ALA A 228 11.26 -7.27 11.52
C ALA A 228 9.91 -7.67 10.88
N THR A 229 9.89 -8.03 9.60
CA THR A 229 8.68 -8.45 8.89
C THR A 229 8.15 -9.80 9.36
N MET A 230 9.01 -10.71 9.79
CA MET A 230 8.60 -11.96 10.46
C MET A 230 7.88 -11.69 11.78
N ARG A 231 8.39 -10.78 12.62
CA ARG A 231 7.74 -10.41 13.89
C ARG A 231 6.42 -9.70 13.67
N SER A 232 6.35 -8.79 12.70
CA SER A 232 5.14 -8.01 12.36
C SER A 232 4.20 -8.76 11.41
N LYS A 233 4.59 -9.95 10.90
CA LYS A 233 3.78 -10.88 10.10
C LYS A 233 3.24 -10.24 8.81
N VAL A 234 4.14 -9.74 7.98
CA VAL A 234 3.85 -9.15 6.68
C VAL A 234 4.74 -9.77 5.59
N ALA A 235 4.22 -9.86 4.36
CA ALA A 235 5.02 -10.29 3.21
C ALA A 235 6.09 -9.25 2.86
N LEU A 236 7.34 -9.70 2.63
CA LEU A 236 8.47 -8.85 2.30
C LEU A 236 8.89 -9.01 0.85
N SER A 237 9.01 -7.89 0.14
CA SER A 237 9.62 -7.81 -1.19
C SER A 237 11.03 -7.23 -1.08
N ILE A 238 12.03 -7.93 -1.64
CA ILE A 238 13.44 -7.55 -1.57
C ILE A 238 13.95 -7.16 -2.95
N ASN A 239 14.48 -5.94 -3.09
CA ASN A 239 15.15 -5.44 -4.30
C ASN A 239 14.36 -5.65 -5.60
N LEU A 240 13.04 -5.51 -5.57
CA LEU A 240 12.21 -5.71 -6.75
C LEU A 240 12.47 -4.62 -7.79
N THR A 241 12.90 -5.05 -8.98
CA THR A 241 13.19 -4.20 -10.14
C THR A 241 12.66 -4.85 -11.42
N GLY A 242 12.77 -4.16 -12.55
CA GLY A 242 12.33 -4.70 -13.83
C GLY A 242 10.81 -4.85 -13.92
N GLY A 243 10.31 -6.01 -14.32
CA GLY A 243 8.89 -6.29 -14.54
C GLY A 243 8.15 -6.92 -13.34
N VAL A 244 8.77 -7.00 -12.16
CA VAL A 244 8.15 -7.50 -10.93
C VAL A 244 7.89 -6.31 -10.01
N PHE A 245 6.64 -6.02 -9.75
CA PHE A 245 6.21 -4.85 -8.99
C PHE A 245 5.68 -5.25 -7.62
N VAL A 246 6.02 -4.46 -6.59
CA VAL A 246 5.68 -4.75 -5.18
C VAL A 246 4.18 -4.93 -5.00
N ASN A 247 3.38 -3.98 -5.46
CA ASN A 247 1.93 -4.02 -5.29
C ASN A 247 1.28 -5.19 -6.05
N GLN A 248 1.71 -5.51 -7.27
CA GLN A 248 1.13 -6.61 -8.05
C GLN A 248 1.53 -7.98 -7.51
N SER A 249 2.80 -8.17 -7.14
CA SER A 249 3.25 -9.45 -6.60
C SER A 249 2.55 -9.79 -5.28
N ALA A 250 2.26 -8.79 -4.44
CA ALA A 250 1.49 -8.97 -3.22
C ALA A 250 -0.01 -9.18 -3.49
N ALA A 251 -0.60 -8.41 -4.43
CA ALA A 251 -2.04 -8.46 -4.73
C ALA A 251 -2.51 -9.83 -5.24
N TYR A 252 -1.68 -10.53 -5.99
CA TYR A 252 -2.02 -11.82 -6.61
C TYR A 252 -1.36 -13.02 -5.92
N SER A 253 -0.83 -12.85 -4.73
CA SER A 253 -0.27 -13.93 -3.92
C SER A 253 -1.36 -14.59 -3.06
N ASP A 254 -1.23 -15.91 -2.85
CA ASP A 254 -2.03 -16.65 -1.86
C ASP A 254 -1.84 -16.11 -0.42
N TYR A 255 -0.75 -15.39 -0.21
CA TYR A 255 -0.42 -14.70 1.04
C TYR A 255 -0.82 -13.22 1.05
N HIS A 256 -1.73 -12.81 0.19
CA HIS A 256 -2.34 -11.48 0.22
C HIS A 256 -3.07 -11.29 1.55
N GLY A 257 -2.49 -10.57 2.47
CA GLY A 257 -2.93 -10.54 3.86
C GLY A 257 -2.57 -11.82 4.61
N THR A 258 -1.56 -11.75 5.47
CA THR A 258 -1.09 -12.93 6.22
C THR A 258 -2.06 -13.38 7.32
N GLY A 259 -3.04 -12.56 7.69
CA GLY A 259 -3.95 -12.78 8.82
C GLY A 259 -3.28 -12.58 10.17
N GLY A 260 -2.04 -12.14 10.21
CA GLY A 260 -1.23 -12.06 11.43
C GLY A 260 -0.95 -10.65 11.93
N ASN A 261 -1.41 -9.59 11.24
CA ASN A 261 -1.30 -8.21 11.67
C ASN A 261 -2.66 -7.49 11.50
N PRO A 262 -2.84 -6.24 11.99
CA PRO A 262 -4.15 -5.57 12.00
C PRO A 262 -4.82 -5.39 10.64
N ALA A 263 -4.09 -5.46 9.52
CA ALA A 263 -4.68 -5.30 8.18
C ALA A 263 -5.58 -6.48 7.77
N ALA A 264 -5.40 -7.68 8.34
CA ALA A 264 -6.27 -8.81 8.02
C ALA A 264 -6.31 -9.81 9.20
N ASN A 265 -7.45 -10.45 9.43
CA ASN A 265 -7.62 -11.49 10.44
C ASN A 265 -7.61 -12.92 9.86
N ALA A 266 -7.46 -13.07 8.56
CA ALA A 266 -7.32 -14.35 7.86
C ALA A 266 -6.52 -14.18 6.57
N SER A 267 -5.86 -15.24 6.10
CA SER A 267 -5.23 -15.30 4.78
C SER A 267 -5.99 -16.22 3.83
N TYR A 268 -5.79 -16.09 2.53
CA TYR A 268 -6.37 -16.99 1.54
C TYR A 268 -5.82 -18.43 1.64
N ALA A 269 -4.63 -18.60 2.21
CA ALA A 269 -4.02 -19.91 2.47
C ALA A 269 -4.51 -20.56 3.79
N ASP A 270 -5.30 -19.88 4.61
CA ASP A 270 -5.85 -20.41 5.85
C ASP A 270 -6.99 -21.40 5.55
N ALA A 271 -6.81 -22.67 5.95
CA ALA A 271 -7.83 -23.70 5.80
C ALA A 271 -9.15 -23.34 6.51
N ALA A 272 -9.09 -22.64 7.66
CA ALA A 272 -10.28 -22.17 8.36
C ALA A 272 -11.01 -21.06 7.57
N PHE A 273 -10.29 -20.19 6.91
CA PHE A 273 -10.84 -19.18 6.02
C PHE A 273 -11.59 -19.84 4.84
N VAL A 274 -10.97 -20.81 4.17
CA VAL A 274 -11.57 -21.49 3.01
C VAL A 274 -12.74 -22.38 3.43
N ALA A 275 -12.55 -23.27 4.41
CA ALA A 275 -13.55 -24.26 4.80
C ALA A 275 -14.80 -23.65 5.42
N ASN A 276 -14.69 -22.52 6.10
CA ASN A 276 -15.83 -21.89 6.76
C ASN A 276 -16.59 -20.87 5.90
N ARG A 277 -16.08 -20.53 4.70
CA ARG A 277 -16.78 -19.66 3.76
C ARG A 277 -17.97 -20.35 3.09
N PHE A 278 -17.92 -21.66 2.92
CA PHE A 278 -18.87 -22.42 2.14
C PHE A 278 -19.70 -23.35 3.04
N CYS A 279 -20.90 -22.92 3.38
CA CYS A 279 -21.89 -23.73 4.09
C CYS A 279 -22.87 -24.36 3.09
N VAL A 280 -22.40 -24.85 1.93
CA VAL A 280 -23.25 -25.35 0.84
C VAL A 280 -22.92 -26.80 0.55
N VAL A 281 -23.92 -27.65 0.50
CA VAL A 281 -23.80 -29.01 0.00
C VAL A 281 -24.21 -29.05 -1.47
N GLN A 282 -23.27 -29.40 -2.33
CA GLN A 282 -23.57 -29.63 -3.75
C GLN A 282 -24.16 -31.04 -3.93
N ARG A 283 -25.33 -31.11 -4.56
CA ARG A 283 -25.90 -32.35 -5.02
C ARG A 283 -25.62 -32.49 -6.53
N ARG A 284 -24.99 -33.59 -6.90
CA ARG A 284 -24.66 -33.88 -8.29
C ARG A 284 -25.47 -35.06 -8.72
N TYR A 285 -26.12 -34.96 -9.86
CA TYR A 285 -26.89 -36.03 -10.46
C TYR A 285 -26.30 -36.40 -11.83
N HIS A 286 -26.32 -37.67 -12.15
CA HIS A 286 -26.02 -38.11 -13.50
C HIS A 286 -27.24 -37.81 -14.36
N VAL A 287 -27.03 -37.17 -15.52
CA VAL A 287 -28.08 -36.87 -16.52
C VAL A 287 -27.99 -37.88 -17.65
#